data_6fee02fd9af322a7f4d252997bbdb54d
#
_entry.id   6fee02fd9af322a7f4d252997bbdb54d
#
_cell.length_a   1.000
_cell.length_b   1.000
_cell.length_c   1.000
_cell.angle_alpha   90.00
_cell.angle_beta   90.00
_cell.angle_gamma   90.00
#
_symmetry.space_group_name_H-M   'P 1'
#
loop_
_entity.id
_entity.type
_entity.pdbx_description
1 polymer ?
#
loop_
_entity_poly.entity_id
_entity_poly.type
_entity_poly.pdbx_seq_one_letter_code
_entity_poly.pdbx_strand_id
1 'polypeptide(L)'
;YQCQSHNLDIEFKLDKEITNPEDYIVTPDEFVWLIEHAECVLTDSFHATVFAILFHRPFCVFERKVSEVDNNMGSRIETLLGKFGLLEYSGNLEDMRIYPGKYDVANVEKILCNEREKSWRFLISALELSKNT
;
A
#
# COMPACT_ATOMS: atom_id res chain seq x y z
N TYR A 1 -15.57 -13.33 7.38
CA TYR A 1 -15.00 -14.42 6.57
C TYR A 1 -13.79 -14.99 7.32
N GLN A 2 -13.91 -16.21 7.84
CA GLN A 2 -12.79 -16.90 8.46
C GLN A 2 -11.88 -17.45 7.36
N CYS A 3 -10.66 -16.97 7.30
CA CYS A 3 -9.63 -17.63 6.52
C CYS A 3 -9.09 -18.80 7.33
N GLN A 4 -9.50 -20.03 7.01
CA GLN A 4 -9.23 -21.23 7.80
C GLN A 4 -7.78 -21.72 7.79
N SER A 5 -6.84 -21.04 7.17
CA SER A 5 -5.48 -21.57 7.04
C SER A 5 -4.45 -21.07 8.06
N HIS A 6 -4.70 -20.01 8.84
CA HIS A 6 -3.66 -19.46 9.73
C HIS A 6 -4.18 -18.77 10.99
N ASN A 7 -5.30 -19.12 11.59
CA ASN A 7 -5.78 -18.52 12.87
C ASN A 7 -5.67 -16.98 12.96
N LEU A 8 -5.84 -16.29 11.84
CA LEU A 8 -5.94 -14.84 11.82
C LEU A 8 -7.39 -14.47 12.02
N ASP A 9 -7.74 -14.04 13.22
CA ASP A 9 -9.02 -13.37 13.47
C ASP A 9 -8.97 -12.00 12.80
N ILE A 10 -9.45 -11.94 11.55
CA ILE A 10 -9.54 -10.67 10.81
C ILE A 10 -10.86 -10.02 11.23
N GLU A 11 -10.76 -8.99 12.05
CA GLU A 11 -11.92 -8.16 12.40
C GLU A 11 -12.16 -7.15 11.28
N PHE A 12 -13.23 -7.34 10.50
CA PHE A 12 -13.66 -6.36 9.51
C PHE A 12 -14.63 -5.39 10.17
N LYS A 13 -14.19 -4.15 10.35
CA LYS A 13 -15.11 -3.03 10.69
C LYS A 13 -15.68 -2.48 9.38
N LEU A 14 -16.96 -2.69 9.16
CA LEU A 14 -17.69 -2.04 8.07
C LEU A 14 -18.11 -0.64 8.51
N ASP A 15 -18.10 0.32 7.59
CA ASP A 15 -18.50 1.72 7.82
C ASP A 15 -19.85 1.87 8.54
N LYS A 16 -20.75 0.91 8.35
CA LYS A 16 -22.08 0.89 8.97
C LYS A 16 -22.08 0.46 10.44
N GLU A 17 -21.01 -0.15 10.91
CA GLU A 17 -20.87 -0.67 12.28
C GLU A 17 -20.09 0.29 13.18
N ILE A 18 -19.48 1.32 12.62
CA ILE A 18 -18.77 2.33 13.38
C ILE A 18 -19.81 3.27 13.99
N THR A 19 -20.13 3.00 15.23
CA THR A 19 -21.13 3.77 16.00
C THR A 19 -20.53 4.97 16.72
N ASN A 20 -19.19 4.98 16.88
CA ASN A 20 -18.49 6.06 17.58
C ASN A 20 -17.68 6.88 16.57
N PRO A 21 -17.97 8.20 16.41
CA PRO A 21 -17.18 9.08 15.53
C PRO A 21 -15.68 9.13 15.85
N GLU A 22 -15.29 8.87 17.11
CA GLU A 22 -13.89 8.86 17.54
C GLU A 22 -13.11 7.70 16.90
N ASP A 23 -13.77 6.61 16.55
CA ASP A 23 -13.15 5.47 15.85
C ASP A 23 -12.76 5.81 14.39
N TYR A 24 -13.27 6.94 13.87
CA TYR A 24 -12.98 7.42 12.50
C TYR A 24 -11.84 8.43 12.43
N ILE A 25 -11.48 9.03 13.55
CA ILE A 25 -10.49 10.10 13.57
C ILE A 25 -9.12 9.47 13.80
N VAL A 26 -8.48 9.06 12.71
CA VAL A 26 -7.08 8.64 12.71
C VAL A 26 -6.26 9.80 12.15
N THR A 27 -5.33 10.30 12.94
CA THR A 27 -4.38 11.33 12.49
C THR A 27 -3.40 10.75 11.46
N PRO A 28 -2.75 11.54 10.59
CA PRO A 28 -1.81 11.04 9.61
C PRO A 28 -0.63 10.24 10.22
N ASP A 29 -0.15 10.61 11.38
CA ASP A 29 0.89 9.92 12.12
C ASP A 29 0.41 8.60 12.71
N GLU A 30 -0.81 8.54 13.27
CA GLU A 30 -1.43 7.30 13.72
C GLU A 30 -1.69 6.34 12.56
N PHE A 31 -2.13 6.84 11.39
CA PHE A 31 -2.30 6.02 10.19
C PHE A 31 -0.98 5.36 9.76
N VAL A 32 0.11 6.12 9.73
CA VAL A 32 1.44 5.60 9.41
C VAL A 32 1.89 4.58 10.45
N TRP A 33 1.70 4.90 11.75
CA TRP A 33 2.03 4.01 12.86
C TRP A 33 1.27 2.68 12.79
N LEU A 34 -0.02 2.72 12.49
CA LEU A 34 -0.85 1.52 12.35
C LEU A 34 -0.33 0.60 11.24
N ILE A 35 0.05 1.16 10.10
CA ILE A 35 0.61 0.37 9.00
C ILE A 35 1.97 -0.20 9.39
N GLU A 36 2.83 0.59 10.03
CA GLU A 36 4.16 0.14 10.47
C GLU A 36 4.08 -1.03 11.45
N HIS A 37 3.05 -1.10 12.28
CA HIS A 37 2.89 -2.13 13.32
C HIS A 37 1.90 -3.25 12.93
N ALA A 38 1.30 -3.17 11.75
CA ALA A 38 0.37 -4.20 11.28
C ALA A 38 1.08 -5.53 10.99
N GLU A 39 0.45 -6.64 11.29
CA GLU A 39 0.90 -7.96 10.84
C GLU A 39 0.65 -8.16 9.35
N CYS A 40 -0.45 -7.61 8.84
CA CYS A 40 -0.82 -7.61 7.44
C CYS A 40 -1.68 -6.38 7.13
N VAL A 41 -1.52 -5.79 5.96
CA VAL A 41 -2.29 -4.64 5.48
C VAL A 41 -3.22 -5.07 4.35
N LEU A 42 -4.52 -4.98 4.58
CA LEU A 42 -5.55 -5.21 3.56
C LEU A 42 -6.11 -3.85 3.13
N THR A 43 -5.94 -3.48 1.89
CA THR A 43 -6.27 -2.12 1.46
C THR A 43 -6.64 -2.01 -0.02
N ASP A 44 -7.38 -0.96 -0.34
CA ASP A 44 -7.63 -0.46 -1.69
C ASP A 44 -6.98 0.92 -1.91
N SER A 45 -6.24 1.39 -0.90
CA SER A 45 -5.61 2.71 -0.87
C SER A 45 -4.20 2.68 -1.45
N PHE A 46 -3.93 3.57 -2.40
CA PHE A 46 -2.58 3.77 -2.94
C PHE A 46 -1.56 4.14 -1.84
N HIS A 47 -1.92 5.05 -0.92
CA HIS A 47 -1.01 5.48 0.15
C HIS A 47 -0.72 4.35 1.14
N ALA A 48 -1.73 3.57 1.54
CA ALA A 48 -1.52 2.43 2.42
C ALA A 48 -0.62 1.38 1.77
N THR A 49 -0.78 1.13 0.46
CA THR A 49 0.10 0.24 -0.30
C THR A 49 1.55 0.73 -0.31
N VAL A 50 1.76 2.04 -0.53
CA VAL A 50 3.11 2.64 -0.49
C VAL A 50 3.74 2.46 0.88
N PHE A 51 3.03 2.76 1.98
CA PHE A 51 3.56 2.60 3.33
C PHE A 51 3.80 1.13 3.69
N ALA A 52 2.94 0.20 3.25
CA ALA A 52 3.17 -1.22 3.46
C ALA A 52 4.47 -1.70 2.80
N ILE A 53 4.75 -1.25 1.57
CA ILE A 53 6.02 -1.53 0.87
C ILE A 53 7.20 -0.91 1.63
N LEU A 54 7.10 0.36 2.06
CA LEU A 54 8.17 1.07 2.76
C LEU A 54 8.53 0.45 4.12
N PHE A 55 7.53 -0.08 4.83
CA PHE A 55 7.72 -0.73 6.13
C PHE A 55 7.88 -2.25 6.03
N HIS A 56 7.94 -2.80 4.81
CA HIS A 56 8.09 -4.24 4.56
C HIS A 56 6.98 -5.07 5.21
N ARG A 57 5.75 -4.54 5.26
CA ARG A 57 4.61 -5.26 5.80
C ARG A 57 3.98 -6.15 4.75
N PRO A 58 3.58 -7.37 5.11
CA PRO A 58 2.73 -8.18 4.24
C PRO A 58 1.47 -7.39 3.90
N PHE A 59 1.05 -7.42 2.65
CA PHE A 59 -0.14 -6.69 2.24
C PHE A 59 -0.89 -7.40 1.10
N CYS A 60 -2.14 -7.05 0.95
CA CYS A 60 -2.95 -7.36 -0.21
C CYS A 60 -3.72 -6.12 -0.64
N VAL A 61 -3.74 -5.86 -1.94
CA VAL A 61 -4.52 -4.78 -2.52
C VAL A 61 -5.71 -5.36 -3.24
N PHE A 62 -6.90 -4.89 -2.93
CA PHE A 62 -8.11 -5.30 -3.62
C PHE A 62 -8.66 -4.17 -4.50
N GLU A 63 -9.13 -4.57 -5.67
CA GLU A 63 -9.73 -3.63 -6.60
C GLU A 63 -11.12 -3.20 -6.11
N ARG A 64 -11.38 -1.90 -6.10
CA ARG A 64 -12.74 -1.40 -5.96
C ARG A 64 -13.53 -1.76 -7.21
N LYS A 65 -14.66 -2.43 -7.07
CA LYS A 65 -15.68 -2.49 -8.12
C LYS A 65 -16.36 -1.12 -8.21
N VAL A 66 -15.69 -0.13 -8.78
CA VAL A 66 -16.25 1.21 -9.01
C VAL A 66 -16.63 1.34 -10.47
N SER A 67 -17.78 1.99 -10.72
CA SER A 67 -18.28 2.36 -12.04
C SER A 67 -17.22 3.06 -12.88
N GLU A 68 -17.29 2.93 -14.18
CA GLU A 68 -16.34 3.31 -15.26
C GLU A 68 -15.60 4.67 -15.15
N VAL A 69 -15.89 5.49 -14.16
CA VAL A 69 -15.33 6.84 -14.01
C VAL A 69 -14.02 6.89 -13.20
N ASP A 70 -13.68 5.86 -12.42
CA ASP A 70 -12.55 5.88 -11.48
C ASP A 70 -11.33 5.01 -11.89
N ASN A 71 -11.13 4.80 -13.19
CA ASN A 71 -10.01 4.00 -13.72
C ASN A 71 -8.59 4.51 -13.36
N ASN A 72 -8.47 5.73 -12.85
CA ASN A 72 -7.15 6.32 -12.57
C ASN A 72 -6.47 5.78 -11.30
N MET A 73 -7.23 5.30 -10.31
CA MET A 73 -6.65 4.85 -9.06
C MET A 73 -6.07 3.43 -9.19
N GLY A 74 -6.77 2.53 -9.89
CA GLY A 74 -6.29 1.17 -10.18
C GLY A 74 -4.99 1.19 -10.97
N SER A 75 -4.89 2.02 -12.02
CA SER A 75 -3.69 2.13 -12.86
C SER A 75 -2.45 2.62 -12.09
N ARG A 76 -2.62 3.46 -11.07
CA ARG A 76 -1.52 3.93 -10.20
C ARG A 76 -0.99 2.82 -9.31
N ILE A 77 -1.88 2.02 -8.74
CA ILE A 77 -1.52 0.86 -7.91
C ILE A 77 -0.83 -0.19 -8.77
N GLU A 78 -1.38 -0.53 -9.94
CA GLU A 78 -0.74 -1.46 -10.88
C GLU A 78 0.66 -1.00 -11.29
N THR A 79 0.83 0.28 -11.61
CA THR A 79 2.14 0.86 -11.93
C THR A 79 3.12 0.72 -10.77
N LEU A 80 2.66 1.00 -9.55
CA LEU A 80 3.45 0.85 -8.33
C LEU A 80 3.87 -0.60 -8.13
N LEU A 81 2.90 -1.52 -8.10
CA LEU A 81 3.16 -2.94 -7.88
C LEU A 81 4.02 -3.56 -8.99
N GLY A 82 3.78 -3.18 -10.25
CA GLY A 82 4.59 -3.61 -11.39
C GLY A 82 6.04 -3.19 -11.27
N LYS A 83 6.30 -1.97 -10.77
CA LYS A 83 7.66 -1.47 -10.53
C LYS A 83 8.43 -2.31 -9.51
N PHE A 84 7.74 -2.81 -8.49
CA PHE A 84 8.36 -3.63 -7.43
C PHE A 84 8.28 -5.13 -7.70
N GLY A 85 7.62 -5.57 -8.79
CA GLY A 85 7.40 -6.99 -9.08
C GLY A 85 6.40 -7.64 -8.12
N LEU A 86 5.42 -6.88 -7.63
CA LEU A 86 4.45 -7.27 -6.60
C LEU A 86 3.01 -7.34 -7.12
N LEU A 87 2.79 -7.50 -8.43
CA LEU A 87 1.45 -7.54 -9.03
C LEU A 87 0.58 -8.67 -8.48
N GLU A 88 1.18 -9.77 -8.06
CA GLU A 88 0.47 -10.91 -7.45
C GLU A 88 -0.21 -10.58 -6.11
N TYR A 89 0.12 -9.44 -5.50
CA TYR A 89 -0.48 -8.95 -4.26
C TYR A 89 -1.72 -8.07 -4.50
N SER A 90 -2.17 -7.98 -5.75
CA SER A 90 -3.41 -7.31 -6.14
C SER A 90 -4.39 -8.29 -6.77
N GLY A 91 -5.66 -8.18 -6.43
CA GLY A 91 -6.71 -9.03 -7.01
C GLY A 91 -8.09 -8.77 -6.44
N ASN A 92 -9.06 -9.58 -6.90
CA ASN A 92 -10.42 -9.56 -6.39
C ASN A 92 -10.50 -10.25 -5.03
N LEU A 93 -11.30 -9.72 -4.12
CA LEU A 93 -11.54 -10.29 -2.78
C LEU A 93 -11.94 -11.76 -2.79
N GLU A 94 -12.62 -12.22 -3.84
CA GLU A 94 -13.10 -13.59 -4.01
C GLU A 94 -11.97 -14.57 -4.40
N ASP A 95 -10.95 -14.06 -5.10
CA ASP A 95 -9.80 -14.82 -5.59
C ASP A 95 -8.56 -14.66 -4.70
N MET A 96 -8.63 -13.76 -3.73
CA MET A 96 -7.51 -13.46 -2.86
C MET A 96 -7.12 -14.68 -2.03
N ARG A 97 -6.10 -15.34 -2.46
CA ARG A 97 -5.22 -16.02 -1.51
C ARG A 97 -4.52 -14.90 -0.74
N ILE A 98 -5.02 -14.60 0.46
CA ILE A 98 -4.28 -13.75 1.38
C ILE A 98 -2.95 -14.45 1.59
N TYR A 99 -1.96 -14.03 0.83
CA TYR A 99 -0.60 -14.40 1.09
C TYR A 99 -0.07 -13.42 2.14
N PRO A 100 0.01 -13.82 3.42
CA PRO A 100 0.95 -13.18 4.32
C PRO A 100 2.36 -13.58 3.86
N GLY A 101 2.55 -13.71 2.54
CA GLY A 101 3.78 -14.14 1.92
C GLY A 101 4.81 -13.03 2.06
N LYS A 102 5.94 -13.39 2.63
CA LYS A 102 7.13 -12.57 2.64
C LYS A 102 7.57 -12.41 1.19
N TYR A 103 7.28 -11.27 0.59
CA TYR A 103 7.91 -10.89 -0.67
C TYR A 103 9.42 -10.70 -0.49
N ASP A 104 10.17 -10.71 -1.57
CA ASP A 104 11.61 -10.50 -1.55
C ASP A 104 11.95 -9.07 -1.13
N VAL A 105 12.08 -8.86 0.19
CA VAL A 105 12.41 -7.57 0.80
C VAL A 105 13.73 -7.04 0.26
N ALA A 106 14.71 -7.89 -0.01
CA ALA A 106 16.01 -7.47 -0.53
C ALA A 106 15.89 -6.87 -1.94
N ASN A 107 15.05 -7.46 -2.80
CA ASN A 107 14.75 -6.91 -4.11
C ASN A 107 14.00 -5.58 -4.02
N VAL A 108 13.00 -5.50 -3.13
CA VAL A 108 12.25 -4.27 -2.89
C VAL A 108 13.17 -3.14 -2.42
N GLU A 109 14.04 -3.39 -1.45
CA GLU A 109 15.01 -2.40 -0.97
C GLU A 109 15.98 -1.92 -2.07
N LYS A 110 16.44 -2.82 -2.91
CA LYS A 110 17.28 -2.46 -4.06
C LYS A 110 16.56 -1.50 -5.01
N ILE A 111 15.29 -1.75 -5.29
CA ILE A 111 14.46 -0.89 -6.15
C ILE A 111 14.24 0.45 -5.46
N LEU A 112 13.87 0.47 -4.17
CA LEU A 112 13.67 1.69 -3.38
C LEU A 112 14.93 2.56 -3.36
N CYS A 113 16.09 1.97 -3.13
CA CYS A 113 17.37 2.68 -3.13
C CYS A 113 17.64 3.36 -4.48
N ASN A 114 17.43 2.64 -5.58
CA ASN A 114 17.58 3.18 -6.92
C ASN A 114 16.61 4.34 -7.24
N GLU A 115 15.34 4.20 -6.84
CA GLU A 115 14.34 5.24 -7.05
C GLU A 115 14.60 6.49 -6.17
N ARG A 116 15.06 6.31 -4.93
CA ARG A 116 15.50 7.41 -4.06
C ARG A 116 16.66 8.16 -4.68
N GLU A 117 17.66 7.46 -5.22
CA GLU A 117 18.82 8.06 -5.87
C GLU A 117 18.41 8.87 -7.12
N LYS A 118 17.53 8.33 -7.97
CA LYS A 118 17.00 9.05 -9.15
C LYS A 118 16.27 10.32 -8.73
N SER A 119 15.39 10.21 -7.73
CA SER A 119 14.62 11.35 -7.22
C SER A 119 15.52 12.41 -6.62
N TRP A 120 16.55 12.01 -5.88
CA TRP A 120 17.52 12.91 -5.29
C TRP A 120 18.34 13.65 -6.35
N ARG A 121 18.84 12.94 -7.36
CA ARG A 121 19.57 13.55 -8.50
C ARG A 121 18.70 14.57 -9.24
N PHE A 122 17.44 14.21 -9.49
CA PHE A 122 16.50 15.12 -10.12
C PHE A 122 16.30 16.41 -9.30
N LEU A 123 16.09 16.26 -7.99
CA LEU A 123 15.88 17.39 -7.09
C LEU A 123 17.10 18.33 -7.04
N ILE A 124 18.32 17.78 -6.89
CA ILE A 124 19.55 18.56 -6.90
C ILE A 124 19.70 19.33 -8.22
N SER A 125 19.53 18.65 -9.35
CA SER A 125 19.63 19.26 -10.67
C SER A 125 18.63 20.42 -10.85
N ALA A 126 17.37 20.23 -10.38
CA ALA A 126 16.36 21.28 -10.45
C ALA A 126 16.69 22.49 -9.59
N LEU A 127 17.26 22.27 -8.38
CA LEU A 127 17.69 23.35 -7.49
C LEU A 127 18.92 24.09 -7.99
N GLU A 128 19.86 23.43 -8.65
CA GLU A 128 21.03 24.05 -9.25
C GLU A 128 20.66 24.94 -10.45
N LEU A 129 19.72 24.48 -11.28
CA LEU A 129 19.19 25.27 -12.39
C LEU A 129 18.49 26.55 -11.91
N SER A 130 17.82 26.51 -10.75
CA SER A 130 17.12 27.67 -10.19
C SER A 130 18.06 28.75 -9.62
N LYS A 131 19.33 28.41 -9.33
CA LYS A 131 20.34 29.38 -8.84
C LYS A 131 21.03 30.17 -9.94
N ASN A 132 20.88 29.74 -11.20
CA ASN A 132 21.54 30.36 -12.36
C ASN A 132 20.55 31.24 -13.18
N THR A 133 19.33 31.47 -12.64
CA THR A 133 18.32 32.33 -13.22
C THR A 133 18.08 33.54 -12.29
#